data_ebc615e4049367587f19f78787836d81
#
_entry.id   ebc615e4049367587f19f78787836d81
#
_cell.length_a   1.000
_cell.length_b   1.000
_cell.length_c   1.000
_cell.angle_alpha   90.00
_cell.angle_beta   90.00
_cell.angle_gamma   90.00
#
_symmetry.space_group_name_H-M   'P 1'
#
loop_
_entity.id
_entity.type
_entity.pdbx_description
1 polymer ?
#
loop_
_entity_poly.entity_id
_entity_poly.type
_entity_poly.pdbx_seq_one_letter_code
_entity_poly.pdbx_strand_id
1 'polypeptide(L)'
;MLPDPTVLGPLLAYYGGDLSIDVHRRAHYAGMAAKSAAGSGEAFWEEYDLTYVRNVGIAEADVASAVMSLHCTRNPYLWRWPIPESFEALQALAAADVALGVVSNASGQIDDVLLRSGVCQVGDGPYVCMRTVVDSHLVGVSKPDPRIFDHALPHFDGLGRHEIAYVGDSVTMDIGAARAAGLHPILLDPYDDHPDADFERIRSLMELL
;
A
#
# COMPACT_ATOMS: atom_id res chain seq x y z
N MET A 1 0.82 -2.45 -4.22
CA MET A 1 1.54 -1.61 -5.23
C MET A 1 2.63 -0.83 -4.51
N LEU A 2 3.81 -0.75 -5.11
CA LEU A 2 4.95 0.03 -4.59
C LEU A 2 5.14 1.32 -5.41
N PRO A 3 5.82 2.34 -4.85
CA PRO A 3 6.39 3.41 -5.66
C PRO A 3 7.29 2.80 -6.73
N ASP A 4 7.17 3.29 -7.96
CA ASP A 4 7.87 2.70 -9.11
C ASP A 4 9.41 2.84 -8.99
N PRO A 5 10.14 1.75 -8.76
CA PRO A 5 11.60 1.80 -8.58
C PRO A 5 12.34 2.16 -9.88
N THR A 6 11.71 1.98 -11.04
CA THR A 6 12.32 2.39 -12.31
C THR A 6 12.31 3.90 -12.50
N VAL A 7 11.50 4.62 -11.73
CA VAL A 7 11.49 6.09 -11.64
C VAL A 7 12.39 6.57 -10.50
N LEU A 8 12.22 5.99 -9.32
CA LEU A 8 12.94 6.44 -8.12
C LEU A 8 14.42 6.02 -8.14
N GLY A 9 14.74 4.83 -8.67
CA GLY A 9 16.12 4.36 -8.75
C GLY A 9 17.05 5.33 -9.47
N PRO A 10 16.81 5.68 -10.75
CA PRO A 10 17.63 6.66 -11.47
C PRO A 10 17.67 8.05 -10.80
N LEU A 11 16.56 8.49 -10.22
CA LEU A 11 16.49 9.76 -9.51
C LEU A 11 17.43 9.78 -8.30
N LEU A 12 17.36 8.75 -7.48
CA LEU A 12 18.11 8.66 -6.22
C LEU A 12 19.57 8.23 -6.44
N ALA A 13 19.87 7.51 -7.54
CA ALA A 13 21.23 7.16 -7.92
C ALA A 13 22.10 8.40 -8.21
N TYR A 14 21.48 9.54 -8.60
CA TYR A 14 22.19 10.82 -8.71
C TYR A 14 22.84 11.25 -7.39
N TYR A 15 22.27 10.84 -6.25
CA TYR A 15 22.78 11.09 -4.90
C TYR A 15 23.55 9.89 -4.34
N GLY A 16 23.86 8.88 -5.15
CA GLY A 16 24.57 7.68 -4.73
C GLY A 16 23.70 6.56 -4.19
N GLY A 17 22.37 6.64 -4.34
CA GLY A 17 21.43 5.59 -3.93
C GLY A 17 21.51 4.34 -4.81
N ASP A 18 21.16 3.19 -4.24
CA ASP A 18 21.11 1.90 -4.90
C ASP A 18 19.99 1.87 -5.96
N LEU A 19 20.20 1.09 -7.04
CA LEU A 19 19.24 0.91 -8.15
C LEU A 19 18.40 -0.37 -8.01
N SER A 20 18.73 -1.24 -7.06
CA SER A 20 18.09 -2.54 -6.89
C SER A 20 16.63 -2.40 -6.47
N ILE A 21 15.74 -3.12 -7.17
CA ILE A 21 14.31 -3.16 -6.85
C ILE A 21 14.08 -3.63 -5.41
N ASP A 22 14.84 -4.62 -4.95
CA ASP A 22 14.71 -5.17 -3.61
C ASP A 22 15.07 -4.14 -2.52
N VAL A 23 16.12 -3.33 -2.76
CA VAL A 23 16.49 -2.23 -1.87
C VAL A 23 15.40 -1.17 -1.82
N HIS A 24 14.83 -0.79 -2.96
CA HIS A 24 13.71 0.15 -3.02
C HIS A 24 12.44 -0.40 -2.35
N ARG A 25 12.18 -1.70 -2.51
CA ARG A 25 11.09 -2.38 -1.81
C ARG A 25 11.30 -2.36 -0.29
N ARG A 26 12.50 -2.68 0.18
CA ARG A 26 12.84 -2.60 1.62
C ARG A 26 12.71 -1.16 2.14
N ALA A 27 13.18 -0.18 1.37
CA ALA A 27 13.10 1.23 1.72
C ALA A 27 11.65 1.71 1.86
N HIS A 28 10.75 1.23 0.99
CA HIS A 28 9.31 1.53 1.09
C HIS A 28 8.72 1.06 2.41
N TYR A 29 8.88 -0.22 2.77
CA TYR A 29 8.30 -0.76 4.01
C TYR A 29 8.94 -0.14 5.27
N ALA A 30 10.25 0.11 5.26
CA ALA A 30 10.90 0.85 6.34
C ALA A 30 10.32 2.27 6.49
N GLY A 31 10.07 2.95 5.38
CA GLY A 31 9.42 4.27 5.36
C GLY A 31 8.00 4.22 5.91
N MET A 32 7.20 3.21 5.55
CA MET A 32 5.84 3.02 6.09
C MET A 32 5.86 2.75 7.59
N ALA A 33 6.82 1.94 8.07
CA ALA A 33 6.99 1.69 9.50
C ALA A 33 7.36 2.97 10.27
N ALA A 34 8.31 3.75 9.75
CA ALA A 34 8.72 5.02 10.35
C ALA A 34 7.56 6.04 10.38
N LYS A 35 6.81 6.15 9.30
CA LYS A 35 5.61 6.99 9.21
C LYS A 35 4.56 6.58 10.24
N SER A 36 4.33 5.27 10.40
CA SER A 36 3.40 4.73 11.40
C SER A 36 3.88 4.99 12.82
N ALA A 37 5.17 4.79 13.13
CA ALA A 37 5.76 5.05 14.44
C ALA A 37 5.67 6.53 14.85
N ALA A 38 5.79 7.44 13.89
CA ALA A 38 5.59 8.87 14.11
C ALA A 38 4.11 9.26 14.29
N GLY A 39 3.16 8.33 14.12
CA GLY A 39 1.73 8.62 14.14
C GLY A 39 1.27 9.53 13.02
N SER A 40 2.03 9.61 11.93
CA SER A 40 1.79 10.54 10.83
C SER A 40 0.57 10.15 10.01
N GLY A 41 -0.29 11.13 9.76
CA GLY A 41 -1.45 11.01 8.87
C GLY A 41 -1.06 10.97 7.40
N GLU A 42 -2.07 10.94 6.52
CA GLU A 42 -1.87 10.81 5.05
C GLU A 42 -1.01 11.92 4.46
N ALA A 43 -1.18 13.16 4.94
CA ALA A 43 -0.50 14.32 4.37
C ALA A 43 0.99 14.46 4.78
N PHE A 44 1.45 13.69 5.76
CA PHE A 44 2.77 13.85 6.35
C PHE A 44 3.69 12.71 5.93
N TRP A 45 4.65 13.01 5.05
CA TRP A 45 5.56 12.05 4.44
C TRP A 45 7.02 12.22 4.85
N GLU A 46 7.32 13.15 5.76
CA GLU A 46 8.70 13.50 6.11
C GLU A 46 9.49 12.30 6.64
N GLU A 47 8.94 11.56 7.61
CA GLU A 47 9.58 10.38 8.19
C GLU A 47 9.74 9.24 7.17
N TYR A 48 8.73 9.09 6.29
CA TYR A 48 8.83 8.15 5.18
C TYR A 48 9.99 8.53 4.24
N ASP A 49 10.05 9.78 3.80
CA ASP A 49 11.05 10.24 2.84
C ASP A 49 12.47 10.12 3.39
N LEU A 50 12.69 10.56 4.63
CA LEU A 50 13.97 10.44 5.33
C LEU A 50 14.41 8.98 5.44
N THR A 51 13.50 8.12 5.87
CA THR A 51 13.80 6.69 6.05
C THR A 51 14.03 6.01 4.71
N TYR A 52 13.23 6.31 3.70
CA TYR A 52 13.39 5.76 2.35
C TYR A 52 14.77 6.11 1.78
N VAL A 53 15.14 7.39 1.79
CA VAL A 53 16.41 7.90 1.23
C VAL A 53 17.62 7.27 1.93
N ARG A 54 17.59 7.12 3.25
CA ARG A 54 18.65 6.45 4.01
C ARG A 54 18.75 4.96 3.70
N ASN A 55 17.60 4.28 3.55
CA ASN A 55 17.57 2.84 3.25
C ASN A 55 18.04 2.50 1.83
N VAL A 56 17.98 3.42 0.87
CA VAL A 56 18.61 3.22 -0.44
C VAL A 56 20.10 3.55 -0.46
N GLY A 57 20.69 3.88 0.70
CA GLY A 57 22.14 3.99 0.89
C GLY A 57 22.74 5.36 0.60
N ILE A 58 21.94 6.43 0.56
CA ILE A 58 22.43 7.79 0.33
C ILE A 58 23.21 8.31 1.55
N ALA A 59 24.38 8.88 1.32
CA ALA A 59 25.22 9.47 2.34
C ALA A 59 24.53 10.65 3.05
N GLU A 60 24.76 10.82 4.36
CA GLU A 60 24.04 11.83 5.17
C GLU A 60 24.21 13.25 4.64
N ALA A 61 25.34 13.57 3.98
CA ALA A 61 25.58 14.87 3.37
C ALA A 61 24.57 15.20 2.22
N ASP A 62 24.04 14.18 1.56
CA ASP A 62 23.15 14.35 0.40
C ASP A 62 21.68 14.04 0.75
N VAL A 63 21.38 13.54 1.97
CA VAL A 63 20.04 13.14 2.39
C VAL A 63 19.02 14.26 2.19
N ALA A 64 19.31 15.48 2.63
CA ALA A 64 18.35 16.60 2.52
C ALA A 64 17.97 16.91 1.07
N SER A 65 18.95 16.88 0.14
CA SER A 65 18.72 17.13 -1.28
C SER A 65 17.94 15.99 -1.94
N ALA A 66 18.25 14.75 -1.56
CA ALA A 66 17.57 13.58 -2.07
C ALA A 66 16.11 13.50 -1.58
N VAL A 67 15.85 13.82 -0.30
CA VAL A 67 14.49 13.94 0.27
C VAL A 67 13.68 14.98 -0.50
N MET A 68 14.25 16.16 -0.77
CA MET A 68 13.58 17.19 -1.56
C MET A 68 13.23 16.68 -2.96
N SER A 69 14.15 15.98 -3.63
CA SER A 69 13.93 15.41 -4.95
C SER A 69 12.84 14.32 -4.93
N LEU A 70 12.85 13.45 -3.94
CA LEU A 70 11.81 12.43 -3.72
C LEU A 70 10.44 13.09 -3.51
N HIS A 71 10.39 14.08 -2.63
CA HIS A 71 9.16 14.82 -2.34
C HIS A 71 8.57 15.49 -3.59
N CYS A 72 9.40 16.19 -4.39
CA CYS A 72 8.97 16.86 -5.63
C CYS A 72 8.55 15.86 -6.74
N THR A 73 9.02 14.63 -6.69
CA THR A 73 8.68 13.59 -7.69
C THR A 73 7.38 12.88 -7.33
N ARG A 74 6.96 12.95 -6.07
CA ARG A 74 5.75 12.27 -5.61
C ARG A 74 4.52 12.80 -6.32
N ASN A 75 3.81 11.88 -6.96
CA ASN A 75 2.53 12.13 -7.60
C ASN A 75 1.64 10.87 -7.49
N PRO A 76 0.33 10.99 -7.71
CA PRO A 76 -0.60 9.87 -7.56
C PRO A 76 -0.30 8.63 -8.39
N TYR A 77 0.38 8.78 -9.54
CA TYR A 77 0.73 7.69 -10.45
C TYR A 77 2.07 7.02 -10.14
N LEU A 78 2.77 7.47 -9.09
CA LEU A 78 4.04 6.86 -8.71
C LEU A 78 3.85 5.45 -8.12
N TRP A 79 2.75 5.20 -7.41
CA TRP A 79 2.40 3.89 -6.81
C TRP A 79 1.76 2.97 -7.85
N ARG A 80 2.56 2.49 -8.79
CA ARG A 80 2.11 1.66 -9.92
C ARG A 80 2.92 0.38 -10.12
N TRP A 81 3.94 0.12 -9.29
CA TRP A 81 4.74 -1.08 -9.41
C TRP A 81 4.07 -2.25 -8.70
N PRO A 82 3.60 -3.31 -9.43
CA PRO A 82 3.00 -4.47 -8.81
C PRO A 82 4.05 -5.31 -8.08
N ILE A 83 3.66 -5.89 -6.96
CA ILE A 83 4.46 -6.88 -6.25
C ILE A 83 4.12 -8.24 -6.87
N PRO A 84 5.07 -8.95 -7.52
CA PRO A 84 4.75 -10.16 -8.30
C PRO A 84 4.01 -11.22 -7.49
N GLU A 85 4.50 -11.55 -6.28
CA GLU A 85 3.87 -12.54 -5.41
C GLU A 85 2.48 -12.11 -4.91
N SER A 86 2.22 -10.80 -4.78
CA SER A 86 0.89 -10.31 -4.45
C SER A 86 -0.10 -10.50 -5.60
N PHE A 87 0.37 -10.35 -6.84
CA PHE A 87 -0.45 -10.61 -8.02
C PHE A 87 -0.80 -12.10 -8.14
N GLU A 88 0.17 -13.00 -7.94
CA GLU A 88 -0.05 -14.44 -7.91
C GLU A 88 -1.07 -14.84 -6.84
N ALA A 89 -0.94 -14.28 -5.62
CA ALA A 89 -1.88 -14.52 -4.53
C ALA A 89 -3.30 -14.05 -4.87
N LEU A 90 -3.46 -12.87 -5.46
CA LEU A 90 -4.77 -12.37 -5.88
C LEU A 90 -5.42 -13.26 -6.93
N GLN A 91 -4.65 -13.80 -7.87
CA GLN A 91 -5.15 -14.77 -8.86
C GLN A 91 -5.62 -16.07 -8.19
N ALA A 92 -4.84 -16.58 -7.22
CA ALA A 92 -5.19 -17.81 -6.50
C ALA A 92 -6.43 -17.62 -5.61
N LEU A 93 -6.55 -16.48 -4.91
CA LEU A 93 -7.73 -16.14 -4.11
C LEU A 93 -8.98 -16.02 -5.00
N ALA A 94 -8.87 -15.37 -6.16
CA ALA A 94 -9.98 -15.26 -7.11
C ALA A 94 -10.38 -16.64 -7.67
N ALA A 95 -9.41 -17.51 -7.95
CA ALA A 95 -9.68 -18.90 -8.39
C ALA A 95 -10.34 -19.75 -7.31
N ALA A 96 -10.16 -19.39 -6.04
CA ALA A 96 -10.83 -20.01 -4.87
C ALA A 96 -12.19 -19.35 -4.54
N ASP A 97 -12.73 -18.52 -5.43
CA ASP A 97 -14.01 -17.81 -5.25
C ASP A 97 -14.02 -16.84 -4.04
N VAL A 98 -12.86 -16.39 -3.58
CA VAL A 98 -12.77 -15.36 -2.52
C VAL A 98 -13.21 -14.01 -3.09
N ALA A 99 -14.15 -13.37 -2.41
CA ALA A 99 -14.63 -12.05 -2.78
C ALA A 99 -13.53 -10.98 -2.51
N LEU A 100 -13.10 -10.27 -3.55
CA LEU A 100 -12.00 -9.32 -3.48
C LEU A 100 -12.49 -7.88 -3.75
N GLY A 101 -11.87 -6.91 -3.08
CA GLY A 101 -12.08 -5.49 -3.31
C GLY A 101 -10.87 -4.66 -2.88
N VAL A 102 -10.84 -3.41 -3.32
CA VAL A 102 -9.77 -2.46 -3.00
C VAL A 102 -10.34 -1.24 -2.31
N VAL A 103 -9.69 -0.78 -1.23
CA VAL A 103 -9.98 0.51 -0.58
C VAL A 103 -8.66 1.26 -0.43
N SER A 104 -8.52 2.37 -1.13
CA SER A 104 -7.26 3.11 -1.24
C SER A 104 -7.41 4.59 -0.88
N ASN A 105 -6.44 5.11 -0.12
CA ASN A 105 -6.21 6.55 -0.07
C ASN A 105 -5.51 6.95 -1.37
N ALA A 106 -6.26 7.59 -2.26
CA ALA A 106 -5.83 7.92 -3.61
C ALA A 106 -6.35 9.31 -4.04
N SER A 107 -6.11 9.70 -5.26
CA SER A 107 -6.47 11.03 -5.79
C SER A 107 -7.36 10.94 -7.03
N GLY A 108 -8.19 9.90 -7.14
CA GLY A 108 -9.11 9.67 -8.25
C GLY A 108 -8.55 8.79 -9.38
N GLN A 109 -7.36 8.23 -9.21
CA GLN A 109 -6.64 7.50 -10.28
C GLN A 109 -6.49 5.99 -10.02
N ILE A 110 -6.89 5.47 -8.85
CA ILE A 110 -6.48 4.12 -8.45
C ILE A 110 -7.02 3.04 -9.40
N ASP A 111 -8.25 3.16 -9.88
CA ASP A 111 -8.84 2.24 -10.85
C ASP A 111 -8.00 2.15 -12.13
N ASP A 112 -7.64 3.32 -12.70
CA ASP A 112 -6.82 3.41 -13.91
C ASP A 112 -5.42 2.83 -13.69
N VAL A 113 -4.81 3.08 -12.53
CA VAL A 113 -3.50 2.55 -12.16
C VAL A 113 -3.53 1.02 -12.04
N LEU A 114 -4.53 0.45 -11.36
CA LEU A 114 -4.67 -1.00 -11.18
C LEU A 114 -4.91 -1.70 -12.53
N LEU A 115 -5.78 -1.13 -13.36
CA LEU A 115 -6.06 -1.64 -14.70
C LEU A 115 -4.82 -1.60 -15.60
N ARG A 116 -4.14 -0.46 -15.70
CA ARG A 116 -2.94 -0.30 -16.55
C ARG A 116 -1.75 -1.12 -16.07
N SER A 117 -1.65 -1.36 -14.78
CA SER A 117 -0.62 -2.23 -14.20
C SER A 117 -0.94 -3.72 -14.37
N GLY A 118 -2.09 -4.08 -14.94
CA GLY A 118 -2.49 -5.46 -15.19
C GLY A 118 -2.82 -6.26 -13.93
N VAL A 119 -3.10 -5.58 -12.80
CA VAL A 119 -3.30 -6.25 -11.51
C VAL A 119 -4.75 -6.73 -11.36
N CYS A 120 -5.70 -5.79 -11.43
CA CYS A 120 -7.10 -6.10 -11.24
C CYS A 120 -8.00 -5.03 -11.88
N GLN A 121 -9.29 -5.33 -11.95
CA GLN A 121 -10.33 -4.45 -12.48
C GLN A 121 -11.67 -4.73 -11.82
N VAL A 122 -12.61 -3.79 -11.91
CA VAL A 122 -14.01 -4.04 -11.56
C VAL A 122 -14.73 -4.63 -12.75
N GLY A 123 -15.51 -5.71 -12.52
CA GLY A 123 -16.25 -6.40 -13.58
C GLY A 123 -15.40 -7.31 -14.46
N ASP A 124 -16.01 -7.77 -15.56
CA ASP A 124 -15.40 -8.73 -16.49
C ASP A 124 -14.22 -8.13 -17.25
N GLY A 125 -13.17 -8.94 -17.46
CA GLY A 125 -11.99 -8.53 -18.20
C GLY A 125 -10.81 -9.48 -18.02
N PRO A 126 -9.61 -9.09 -18.51
CA PRO A 126 -8.45 -9.98 -18.51
C PRO A 126 -7.74 -10.12 -17.16
N TYR A 127 -8.03 -9.25 -16.20
CA TYR A 127 -7.32 -9.21 -14.92
C TYR A 127 -8.19 -9.71 -13.75
N VAL A 128 -7.63 -9.76 -12.55
CA VAL A 128 -8.37 -10.21 -11.36
C VAL A 128 -9.60 -9.33 -11.15
N CYS A 129 -10.78 -9.97 -11.08
CA CYS A 129 -12.05 -9.28 -10.89
C CYS A 129 -12.19 -8.84 -9.42
N MET A 130 -12.39 -7.54 -9.21
CA MET A 130 -12.74 -6.96 -7.92
C MET A 130 -14.23 -6.64 -7.87
N ARG A 131 -14.87 -6.90 -6.73
CA ARG A 131 -16.26 -6.48 -6.51
C ARG A 131 -16.41 -4.97 -6.49
N THR A 132 -15.38 -4.28 -5.98
CA THR A 132 -15.34 -2.81 -5.91
C THR A 132 -13.91 -2.30 -5.79
N VAL A 133 -13.68 -1.07 -6.25
CA VAL A 133 -12.48 -0.28 -5.99
C VAL A 133 -12.95 1.06 -5.40
N VAL A 134 -12.59 1.34 -4.16
CA VAL A 134 -12.93 2.60 -3.48
C VAL A 134 -11.71 3.52 -3.46
N ASP A 135 -11.86 4.68 -4.10
CA ASP A 135 -10.87 5.77 -4.11
C ASP A 135 -11.33 6.86 -3.13
N SER A 136 -10.49 7.19 -2.14
CA SER A 136 -10.81 8.15 -1.08
C SER A 136 -11.18 9.54 -1.61
N HIS A 137 -10.57 9.97 -2.70
CA HIS A 137 -10.87 11.26 -3.32
C HIS A 137 -12.28 11.29 -3.92
N LEU A 138 -12.70 10.19 -4.55
CA LEU A 138 -14.01 10.10 -5.18
C LEU A 138 -15.15 10.00 -4.15
N VAL A 139 -14.90 9.32 -3.02
CA VAL A 139 -15.91 9.16 -1.96
C VAL A 139 -15.85 10.25 -0.89
N GLY A 140 -14.81 11.07 -0.89
CA GLY A 140 -14.65 12.19 0.06
C GLY A 140 -14.29 11.77 1.49
N VAL A 141 -13.87 10.52 1.70
CA VAL A 141 -13.46 9.97 2.99
C VAL A 141 -12.17 9.20 2.82
N SER A 142 -11.19 9.39 3.71
CA SER A 142 -9.89 8.72 3.67
C SER A 142 -9.57 7.99 4.95
N LYS A 143 -8.81 6.91 4.90
CA LYS A 143 -8.22 6.27 6.09
C LYS A 143 -7.34 7.30 6.83
N PRO A 144 -7.36 7.34 8.15
CA PRO A 144 -7.86 6.34 9.09
C PRO A 144 -9.35 6.42 9.44
N ASP A 145 -10.15 7.25 8.77
CA ASP A 145 -11.60 7.29 9.02
C ASP A 145 -12.25 5.97 8.56
N PRO A 146 -12.86 5.19 9.49
CA PRO A 146 -13.45 3.89 9.17
C PRO A 146 -14.64 3.97 8.20
N ARG A 147 -15.27 5.15 8.05
CA ARG A 147 -16.40 5.35 7.14
C ARG A 147 -16.05 5.10 5.68
N ILE A 148 -14.77 5.11 5.32
CA ILE A 148 -14.36 4.76 3.95
C ILE A 148 -14.81 3.35 3.56
N PHE A 149 -14.84 2.42 4.52
CA PHE A 149 -15.27 1.04 4.28
C PHE A 149 -16.78 0.92 4.02
N ASP A 150 -17.60 1.87 4.48
CA ASP A 150 -19.04 1.87 4.21
C ASP A 150 -19.35 1.99 2.71
N HIS A 151 -18.40 2.46 1.91
CA HIS A 151 -18.51 2.49 0.43
C HIS A 151 -18.16 1.14 -0.22
N ALA A 152 -17.38 0.28 0.45
CA ALA A 152 -17.02 -1.04 -0.06
C ALA A 152 -17.99 -2.14 0.41
N LEU A 153 -18.42 -2.08 1.67
CA LEU A 153 -19.20 -3.13 2.34
C LEU A 153 -20.48 -3.56 1.62
N PRO A 154 -21.24 -2.68 0.97
CA PRO A 154 -22.43 -3.08 0.19
C PRO A 154 -22.14 -4.08 -0.94
N HIS A 155 -20.89 -4.19 -1.38
CA HIS A 155 -20.46 -5.16 -2.40
C HIS A 155 -20.11 -6.53 -1.84
N PHE A 156 -20.16 -6.69 -0.50
CA PHE A 156 -19.86 -7.93 0.23
C PHE A 156 -21.09 -8.45 0.98
N ASP A 157 -22.25 -8.34 0.37
CA ASP A 157 -23.53 -8.78 0.94
C ASP A 157 -23.46 -10.24 1.42
N GLY A 158 -24.04 -10.50 2.60
CA GLY A 158 -24.09 -11.82 3.23
C GLY A 158 -22.90 -12.13 4.13
N LEU A 159 -21.87 -11.27 4.18
CA LEU A 159 -20.74 -11.40 5.11
C LEU A 159 -20.87 -10.40 6.26
N GLY A 160 -20.62 -10.88 7.48
CA GLY A 160 -20.43 -10.01 8.63
C GLY A 160 -19.11 -9.25 8.55
N ARG A 161 -19.05 -8.04 9.12
CA ARG A 161 -17.81 -7.23 9.10
C ARG A 161 -16.59 -8.00 9.61
N HIS A 162 -16.75 -8.82 10.64
CA HIS A 162 -15.70 -9.65 11.24
C HIS A 162 -15.24 -10.82 10.36
N GLU A 163 -15.98 -11.14 9.29
CA GLU A 163 -15.64 -12.15 8.29
C GLU A 163 -14.89 -11.55 7.10
N ILE A 164 -14.71 -10.24 7.07
CA ILE A 164 -14.01 -9.50 6.02
C ILE A 164 -12.63 -9.09 6.54
N ALA A 165 -11.57 -9.64 5.97
CA ALA A 165 -10.21 -9.22 6.24
C ALA A 165 -9.86 -7.96 5.41
N TYR A 166 -9.16 -7.02 6.05
CA TYR A 166 -8.55 -5.88 5.38
C TYR A 166 -7.03 -5.95 5.52
N VAL A 167 -6.34 -6.08 4.40
CA VAL A 167 -4.87 -6.14 4.34
C VAL A 167 -4.31 -4.81 3.88
N GLY A 168 -3.38 -4.26 4.64
CA GLY A 168 -2.69 -3.02 4.29
C GLY A 168 -1.27 -2.98 4.85
N ASP A 169 -0.50 -1.96 4.53
CA ASP A 169 0.91 -1.80 4.91
C ASP A 169 1.17 -0.66 5.92
N SER A 170 0.11 -0.02 6.40
CA SER A 170 0.19 1.07 7.36
C SER A 170 -0.56 0.76 8.66
N VAL A 171 0.15 0.80 9.79
CA VAL A 171 -0.49 0.59 11.10
C VAL A 171 -1.51 1.69 11.40
N THR A 172 -1.14 2.95 11.16
CA THR A 172 -2.02 4.10 11.49
C THR A 172 -3.21 4.21 10.55
N MET A 173 -3.01 3.97 9.25
CA MET A 173 -4.04 4.17 8.25
C MET A 173 -4.90 2.91 8.06
N ASP A 174 -4.26 1.74 7.89
CA ASP A 174 -4.97 0.53 7.50
C ASP A 174 -5.50 -0.23 8.71
N ILE A 175 -4.61 -0.59 9.66
CA ILE A 175 -4.98 -1.38 10.83
C ILE A 175 -5.94 -0.61 11.73
N GLY A 176 -5.65 0.68 11.98
CA GLY A 176 -6.51 1.55 12.79
C GLY A 176 -7.91 1.69 12.20
N ALA A 177 -8.01 1.97 10.90
CA ALA A 177 -9.29 2.11 10.22
C ALA A 177 -10.09 0.81 10.18
N ALA A 178 -9.43 -0.32 9.85
CA ALA A 178 -10.09 -1.63 9.78
C ALA A 178 -10.64 -2.07 11.14
N ARG A 179 -9.87 -1.92 12.22
CA ARG A 179 -10.34 -2.18 13.59
C ARG A 179 -11.56 -1.32 13.93
N ALA A 180 -11.49 -0.01 13.66
CA ALA A 180 -12.59 0.90 13.95
C ALA A 180 -13.85 0.60 13.12
N ALA A 181 -13.69 0.03 11.93
CA ALA A 181 -14.80 -0.43 11.08
C ALA A 181 -15.36 -1.80 11.50
N GLY A 182 -14.72 -2.52 12.44
CA GLY A 182 -15.10 -3.88 12.86
C GLY A 182 -14.71 -4.96 11.86
N LEU A 183 -13.75 -4.68 10.98
CA LEU A 183 -13.14 -5.64 10.05
C LEU A 183 -12.00 -6.40 10.74
N HIS A 184 -11.55 -7.50 10.14
CA HIS A 184 -10.36 -8.21 10.58
C HIS A 184 -9.09 -7.59 9.98
N PRO A 185 -8.25 -6.88 10.76
CA PRO A 185 -7.09 -6.18 10.23
C PRO A 185 -5.89 -7.10 10.09
N ILE A 186 -5.21 -7.07 8.95
CA ILE A 186 -3.97 -7.81 8.69
C ILE A 186 -2.91 -6.85 8.14
N LEU A 187 -1.75 -6.79 8.78
CA LEU A 187 -0.63 -5.97 8.29
C LEU A 187 0.26 -6.78 7.33
N LEU A 188 0.47 -6.24 6.14
CA LEU A 188 1.50 -6.74 5.22
C LEU A 188 2.86 -6.18 5.66
N ASP A 189 3.64 -7.02 6.33
CA ASP A 189 4.92 -6.70 6.97
C ASP A 189 6.03 -7.67 6.52
N PRO A 190 6.51 -7.56 5.26
CA PRO A 190 7.45 -8.51 4.68
C PRO A 190 8.80 -8.61 5.40
N TYR A 191 9.16 -7.60 6.17
CA TYR A 191 10.48 -7.46 6.80
C TYR A 191 10.46 -7.52 8.32
N ASP A 192 9.27 -7.79 8.91
CA ASP A 192 9.10 -7.90 10.36
C ASP A 192 9.44 -6.60 11.11
N ASP A 193 9.02 -5.47 10.54
CA ASP A 193 9.25 -4.14 11.10
C ASP A 193 8.40 -3.85 12.35
N HIS A 194 7.38 -4.70 12.62
CA HIS A 194 6.45 -4.56 13.75
C HIS A 194 6.37 -5.84 14.60
N PRO A 195 7.50 -6.35 15.18
CA PRO A 195 7.54 -7.67 15.84
C PRO A 195 6.63 -7.77 17.07
N ASP A 196 6.40 -6.65 17.77
CA ASP A 196 5.59 -6.59 19.01
C ASP A 196 4.13 -6.20 18.76
N ALA A 197 3.64 -6.28 17.51
CA ALA A 197 2.28 -5.90 17.17
C ALA A 197 1.25 -6.85 17.80
N ASP A 198 0.10 -6.29 18.22
CA ASP A 198 -1.05 -7.01 18.80
C ASP A 198 -2.12 -7.37 17.76
N PHE A 199 -1.77 -7.35 16.48
CA PHE A 199 -2.61 -7.68 15.34
C PHE A 199 -1.91 -8.68 14.42
N GLU A 200 -2.70 -9.31 13.55
CA GLU A 200 -2.20 -10.28 12.58
C GLU A 200 -1.26 -9.62 11.56
N ARG A 201 -0.17 -10.30 11.26
CA ARG A 201 0.83 -9.87 10.27
C ARG A 201 1.14 -11.02 9.32
N ILE A 202 1.31 -10.66 8.05
CA ILE A 202 1.75 -11.57 7.00
C ILE A 202 2.94 -10.95 6.27
N ARG A 203 3.85 -11.77 5.79
CA ARG A 203 4.98 -11.32 4.97
C ARG A 203 4.64 -11.24 3.48
N SER A 204 3.62 -11.98 3.06
CA SER A 204 3.13 -12.02 1.69
C SER A 204 1.64 -12.34 1.68
N LEU A 205 0.91 -11.83 0.67
CA LEU A 205 -0.48 -12.24 0.45
C LEU A 205 -0.63 -13.75 0.18
N MET A 206 0.46 -14.45 -0.17
CA MET A 206 0.48 -15.92 -0.32
C MET A 206 0.15 -16.65 0.99
N GLU A 207 0.34 -16.02 2.13
CA GLU A 207 -0.01 -16.60 3.45
C GLU A 207 -1.53 -16.61 3.73
N LEU A 208 -2.32 -16.00 2.86
CA LEU A 208 -3.80 -16.04 2.92
C LEU A 208 -4.40 -17.25 2.20
N LEU A 209 -3.57 -18.07 1.53
CA LEU A 209 -3.97 -19.29 0.82
C LEU A 209 -3.87 -20.51 1.73
#